data_f60781008d0d8c40c2a7b9bfe8cd7b01
#
_entry.id   f60781008d0d8c40c2a7b9bfe8cd7b01
#
_cell.length_a   1.000
_cell.length_b   1.000
_cell.length_c   1.000
_cell.angle_alpha   90.00
_cell.angle_beta   90.00
_cell.angle_gamma   90.00
#
_symmetry.space_group_name_H-M   'P 1'
#
loop_
_entity.id
_entity.type
_entity.pdbx_description
1 polymer ?
#
loop_
_entity_poly.entity_id
_entity_poly.type
_entity_poly.pdbx_seq_one_letter_code
_entity_poly.pdbx_strand_id
1 'polypeptide(L)'
;MGMLDGKVAIVTGGTSGIGASTAELFVAEGAKVVFTGRRKPEGEAVAKRIGTGVTFVPADATSEADWRRVMQLTLDRHGRLDVLFNNAGGPAPTGSIESVPVDGFDAAMALLVRSVMLGMKHAAPIMKRQRAGSIINNGSVAAHLAGYSTSMIYGAAKAAVVHLTRCVAMELGEHSVRVNSISPGAIATGILAKALGMDPSRADGVAEQLKTAFAAVQPIPRAGVPDDIAQCACWLASDRSTFVNGEDIVVDGGQIRGRFYSPHQASVRQTKSMLGLEG
;
A
#
# COMPACT_ATOMS: atom_id res chain seq x y z
N MET A 1 11.51 -0.94 -23.93
CA MET A 1 10.37 -1.78 -23.50
C MET A 1 10.27 -1.63 -22.00
N GLY A 2 9.12 -1.13 -21.51
CA GLY A 2 8.88 -0.93 -20.08
C GLY A 2 8.67 -2.26 -19.37
N MET A 3 8.79 -2.27 -18.03
CA MET A 3 8.60 -3.49 -17.23
C MET A 3 7.18 -4.05 -17.30
N LEU A 4 6.20 -3.24 -17.68
CA LEU A 4 4.77 -3.59 -17.70
C LEU A 4 4.16 -3.48 -19.11
N ASP A 5 4.97 -3.51 -20.17
CA ASP A 5 4.48 -3.43 -21.54
C ASP A 5 3.38 -4.47 -21.81
N GLY A 6 2.23 -4.01 -22.31
CA GLY A 6 1.08 -4.84 -22.65
C GLY A 6 0.27 -5.37 -21.46
N LYS A 7 0.66 -5.07 -20.20
CA LYS A 7 -0.10 -5.46 -19.02
C LYS A 7 -1.28 -4.52 -18.76
N VAL A 8 -2.32 -5.06 -18.15
CA VAL A 8 -3.51 -4.32 -17.69
C VAL A 8 -3.55 -4.35 -16.18
N ALA A 9 -3.60 -3.19 -15.54
CA ALA A 9 -3.55 -3.04 -14.10
C ALA A 9 -4.79 -2.33 -13.53
N ILE A 10 -5.24 -2.77 -12.35
CA ILE A 10 -6.16 -2.01 -11.51
C ILE A 10 -5.40 -1.52 -10.28
N VAL A 11 -5.50 -0.21 -9.98
CA VAL A 11 -4.94 0.42 -8.79
C VAL A 11 -6.05 1.07 -7.97
N THR A 12 -6.28 0.62 -6.75
CA THR A 12 -7.28 1.24 -5.86
C THR A 12 -6.68 2.37 -5.03
N GLY A 13 -7.49 3.39 -4.70
CA GLY A 13 -7.01 4.54 -3.96
C GLY A 13 -6.02 5.40 -4.76
N GLY A 14 -6.20 5.48 -6.08
CA GLY A 14 -5.30 6.16 -7.02
C GLY A 14 -5.50 7.67 -7.10
N THR A 15 -6.29 8.30 -6.24
CA THR A 15 -6.56 9.76 -6.30
C THR A 15 -5.50 10.63 -5.61
N SER A 16 -4.56 10.03 -4.87
CA SER A 16 -3.41 10.72 -4.25
C SER A 16 -2.34 9.73 -3.78
N GLY A 17 -1.21 10.26 -3.29
CA GLY A 17 -0.16 9.53 -2.59
C GLY A 17 0.37 8.31 -3.36
N ILE A 18 0.55 7.19 -2.66
CA ILE A 18 1.11 5.95 -3.21
C ILE A 18 0.34 5.47 -4.45
N GLY A 19 -1.00 5.45 -4.38
CA GLY A 19 -1.81 4.95 -5.49
C GLY A 19 -1.70 5.79 -6.76
N ALA A 20 -1.65 7.12 -6.64
CA ALA A 20 -1.47 8.02 -7.78
C ALA A 20 -0.07 7.86 -8.40
N SER A 21 0.99 7.81 -7.56
CA SER A 21 2.35 7.57 -8.01
C SER A 21 2.50 6.21 -8.70
N THR A 22 1.86 5.16 -8.15
CA THR A 22 1.88 3.83 -8.77
C THR A 22 1.15 3.81 -10.12
N ALA A 23 -0.01 4.46 -10.22
CA ALA A 23 -0.73 4.54 -11.49
C ALA A 23 0.08 5.25 -12.56
N GLU A 24 0.76 6.34 -12.20
CA GLU A 24 1.66 7.09 -13.09
C GLU A 24 2.85 6.26 -13.55
N LEU A 25 3.55 5.61 -12.62
CA LEU A 25 4.68 4.74 -12.93
C LEU A 25 4.27 3.54 -13.80
N PHE A 26 3.16 2.89 -13.49
CA PHE A 26 2.69 1.74 -14.28
C PHE A 26 2.39 2.13 -15.72
N VAL A 27 1.81 3.32 -15.95
CA VAL A 27 1.62 3.83 -17.32
C VAL A 27 2.95 4.15 -17.99
N ALA A 28 3.89 4.77 -17.29
CA ALA A 28 5.23 5.07 -17.81
C ALA A 28 5.98 3.78 -18.20
N GLU A 29 5.74 2.68 -17.48
CA GLU A 29 6.30 1.35 -17.75
C GLU A 29 5.49 0.52 -18.77
N GLY A 30 4.52 1.13 -19.45
CA GLY A 30 3.81 0.53 -20.59
C GLY A 30 2.47 -0.15 -20.27
N ALA A 31 2.00 -0.12 -19.02
CA ALA A 31 0.71 -0.70 -18.66
C ALA A 31 -0.48 0.16 -19.12
N LYS A 32 -1.62 -0.51 -19.33
CA LYS A 32 -2.95 0.13 -19.33
C LYS A 32 -3.49 0.09 -17.91
N VAL A 33 -3.80 1.25 -17.33
CA VAL A 33 -4.17 1.35 -15.92
C VAL A 33 -5.61 1.83 -15.75
N VAL A 34 -6.39 1.07 -15.01
CA VAL A 34 -7.67 1.51 -14.44
C VAL A 34 -7.41 1.84 -12.97
N PHE A 35 -7.60 3.08 -12.55
CA PHE A 35 -7.49 3.40 -11.12
C PHE A 35 -8.80 3.90 -10.54
N THR A 36 -8.99 3.64 -9.24
CA THR A 36 -10.25 3.95 -8.56
C THR A 36 -10.04 4.83 -7.34
N GLY A 37 -11.12 5.51 -6.94
CA GLY A 37 -11.19 6.27 -5.72
C GLY A 37 -12.52 7.00 -5.60
N ARG A 38 -12.86 7.46 -4.40
CA ARG A 38 -14.15 8.13 -4.14
C ARG A 38 -14.16 9.61 -4.55
N ARG A 39 -12.99 10.25 -4.53
CA ARG A 39 -12.84 11.69 -4.79
C ARG A 39 -12.76 11.93 -6.29
N LYS A 40 -13.88 12.31 -6.88
CA LYS A 40 -13.99 12.46 -8.33
C LYS A 40 -13.10 13.59 -8.89
N PRO A 41 -13.08 14.82 -8.33
CA PRO A 41 -12.23 15.89 -8.87
C PRO A 41 -10.74 15.54 -8.87
N GLU A 42 -10.24 14.95 -7.77
CA GLU A 42 -8.85 14.56 -7.64
C GLU A 42 -8.51 13.41 -8.61
N GLY A 43 -9.42 12.45 -8.78
CA GLY A 43 -9.23 11.34 -9.72
C GLY A 43 -9.16 11.86 -11.17
N GLU A 44 -10.04 12.77 -11.57
CA GLU A 44 -10.02 13.41 -12.89
C GLU A 44 -8.74 14.23 -13.10
N ALA A 45 -8.27 14.94 -12.07
CA ALA A 45 -7.01 15.69 -12.13
C ALA A 45 -5.79 14.75 -12.30
N VAL A 46 -5.74 13.63 -11.57
CA VAL A 46 -4.69 12.61 -11.72
C VAL A 46 -4.74 12.00 -13.12
N ALA A 47 -5.91 11.61 -13.61
CA ALA A 47 -6.05 11.05 -14.94
C ALA A 47 -5.60 12.03 -16.03
N LYS A 48 -5.98 13.31 -15.92
CA LYS A 48 -5.54 14.37 -16.84
C LYS A 48 -4.02 14.56 -16.81
N ARG A 49 -3.39 14.50 -15.66
CA ARG A 49 -1.95 14.64 -15.50
C ARG A 49 -1.18 13.47 -16.12
N ILE A 50 -1.66 12.23 -15.93
CA ILE A 50 -1.03 11.03 -16.51
C ILE A 50 -1.24 10.98 -18.03
N GLY A 51 -2.41 11.38 -18.50
CA GLY A 51 -2.73 11.44 -19.95
C GLY A 51 -3.19 10.11 -20.52
N THR A 52 -2.51 9.63 -21.55
CA THR A 52 -2.90 8.39 -22.24
C THR A 52 -2.51 7.13 -21.46
N GLY A 53 -3.27 6.03 -21.65
CA GLY A 53 -2.97 4.75 -20.98
C GLY A 53 -3.65 4.59 -19.63
N VAL A 54 -4.34 5.62 -19.11
CA VAL A 54 -5.02 5.58 -17.82
C VAL A 54 -6.53 5.81 -17.94
N THR A 55 -7.29 5.20 -17.05
CA THR A 55 -8.74 5.44 -16.89
C THR A 55 -9.07 5.59 -15.41
N PHE A 56 -9.67 6.71 -15.02
CA PHE A 56 -10.23 6.88 -13.69
C PHE A 56 -11.66 6.36 -13.64
N VAL A 57 -11.98 5.58 -12.59
CA VAL A 57 -13.33 5.09 -12.31
C VAL A 57 -13.70 5.45 -10.87
N PRO A 58 -14.66 6.36 -10.65
CA PRO A 58 -15.17 6.62 -9.30
C PRO A 58 -15.73 5.33 -8.70
N ALA A 59 -15.17 4.87 -7.57
CA ALA A 59 -15.59 3.65 -6.90
C ALA A 59 -15.21 3.67 -5.41
N ASP A 60 -16.06 3.04 -4.60
CA ASP A 60 -15.76 2.73 -3.21
C ASP A 60 -15.23 1.30 -3.11
N ALA A 61 -14.00 1.14 -2.63
CA ALA A 61 -13.37 -0.17 -2.48
C ALA A 61 -14.08 -1.08 -1.45
N THR A 62 -14.96 -0.52 -0.59
CA THR A 62 -15.77 -1.30 0.34
C THR A 62 -17.06 -1.85 -0.30
N SER A 63 -17.41 -1.39 -1.50
CA SER A 63 -18.61 -1.77 -2.24
C SER A 63 -18.34 -2.92 -3.21
N GLU A 64 -18.96 -4.06 -2.98
CA GLU A 64 -18.85 -5.19 -3.89
C GLU A 64 -19.48 -4.91 -5.26
N ALA A 65 -20.53 -4.09 -5.31
CA ALA A 65 -21.14 -3.67 -6.59
C ALA A 65 -20.17 -2.83 -7.43
N ASP A 66 -19.41 -1.93 -6.78
CA ASP A 66 -18.39 -1.15 -7.46
C ASP A 66 -17.24 -2.05 -7.98
N TRP A 67 -16.83 -3.06 -7.22
CA TRP A 67 -15.84 -4.02 -7.69
C TRP A 67 -16.30 -4.76 -8.97
N ARG A 68 -17.55 -5.24 -9.01
CA ARG A 68 -18.11 -5.88 -10.22
C ARG A 68 -18.07 -4.93 -11.41
N ARG A 69 -18.47 -3.66 -11.21
CA ARG A 69 -18.47 -2.63 -12.26
C ARG A 69 -17.06 -2.31 -12.77
N VAL A 70 -16.09 -2.15 -11.86
CA VAL A 70 -14.69 -1.87 -12.21
C VAL A 70 -14.06 -3.04 -12.98
N MET A 71 -14.28 -4.29 -12.52
CA MET A 71 -13.80 -5.48 -13.22
C MET A 71 -14.40 -5.62 -14.61
N GLN A 72 -15.73 -5.46 -14.73
CA GLN A 72 -16.41 -5.53 -16.02
C GLN A 72 -15.88 -4.47 -16.99
N LEU A 73 -15.78 -3.21 -16.55
CA LEU A 73 -15.24 -2.13 -17.38
C LEU A 73 -13.80 -2.43 -17.83
N THR A 74 -12.98 -3.00 -16.95
CA THR A 74 -11.60 -3.35 -17.29
C THR A 74 -11.53 -4.44 -18.35
N LEU A 75 -12.37 -5.47 -18.21
CA LEU A 75 -12.46 -6.56 -19.20
C LEU A 75 -13.04 -6.09 -20.53
N ASP A 76 -14.09 -5.27 -20.52
CA ASP A 76 -14.69 -4.74 -21.75
C ASP A 76 -13.71 -3.88 -22.55
N ARG A 77 -12.84 -3.13 -21.85
CA ARG A 77 -11.86 -2.25 -22.52
C ARG A 77 -10.60 -2.95 -22.97
N HIS A 78 -10.13 -3.92 -22.18
CA HIS A 78 -8.78 -4.45 -22.34
C HIS A 78 -8.73 -5.97 -22.50
N GLY A 79 -9.83 -6.69 -22.25
CA GLY A 79 -9.94 -8.14 -22.41
C GLY A 79 -9.22 -8.97 -21.34
N ARG A 80 -8.46 -8.35 -20.43
CA ARG A 80 -7.63 -9.03 -19.44
C ARG A 80 -7.40 -8.21 -18.18
N LEU A 81 -6.87 -8.87 -17.14
CA LEU A 81 -6.37 -8.21 -15.92
C LEU A 81 -5.08 -8.93 -15.47
N ASP A 82 -3.95 -8.23 -15.52
CA ASP A 82 -2.65 -8.80 -15.16
C ASP A 82 -2.19 -8.41 -13.77
N VAL A 83 -2.56 -7.21 -13.31
CA VAL A 83 -2.10 -6.66 -12.05
C VAL A 83 -3.28 -6.07 -11.27
N LEU A 84 -3.37 -6.42 -9.99
CA LEU A 84 -4.24 -5.74 -9.03
C LEU A 84 -3.38 -5.17 -7.90
N PHE A 85 -3.40 -3.84 -7.71
CA PHE A 85 -2.82 -3.21 -6.53
C PHE A 85 -3.94 -2.73 -5.59
N ASN A 86 -4.16 -3.49 -4.52
CA ASN A 86 -5.06 -3.15 -3.43
C ASN A 86 -4.39 -2.13 -2.51
N ASN A 87 -4.47 -0.85 -2.86
CA ASN A 87 -3.85 0.24 -2.13
C ASN A 87 -4.85 1.12 -1.39
N ALA A 88 -6.14 1.08 -1.73
CA ALA A 88 -7.15 1.88 -1.05
C ALA A 88 -7.09 1.70 0.47
N GLY A 89 -7.04 2.82 1.19
CA GLY A 89 -6.93 2.83 2.64
C GLY A 89 -7.24 4.20 3.22
N GLY A 90 -7.17 4.28 4.53
CA GLY A 90 -7.45 5.50 5.28
C GLY A 90 -7.08 5.34 6.75
N PRO A 91 -7.33 6.37 7.57
CA PRO A 91 -7.15 6.28 9.01
C PRO A 91 -8.13 5.29 9.64
N ALA A 92 -7.79 4.85 10.86
CA ALA A 92 -8.66 4.08 11.73
C ALA A 92 -8.82 4.83 13.07
N PRO A 93 -9.82 4.50 13.91
CA PRO A 93 -10.04 5.13 15.19
C PRO A 93 -8.78 5.11 16.06
N THR A 94 -8.50 6.22 16.73
CA THR A 94 -7.42 6.39 17.70
C THR A 94 -7.99 6.34 19.12
N GLY A 95 -7.12 6.19 20.12
CA GLY A 95 -7.50 6.16 21.54
C GLY A 95 -7.06 4.88 22.23
N SER A 96 -7.39 4.76 23.54
CA SER A 96 -7.17 3.53 24.31
C SER A 96 -8.18 2.45 23.91
N ILE A 97 -7.88 1.18 24.22
CA ILE A 97 -8.74 0.05 23.83
C ILE A 97 -10.17 0.18 24.34
N GLU A 98 -10.35 0.77 25.50
CA GLU A 98 -11.66 1.00 26.13
C GLU A 98 -12.47 2.13 25.48
N SER A 99 -11.82 3.01 24.71
CA SER A 99 -12.46 4.19 24.08
C SER A 99 -12.67 4.02 22.57
N VAL A 100 -12.22 2.93 21.96
CA VAL A 100 -12.40 2.68 20.52
C VAL A 100 -13.89 2.49 20.22
N PRO A 101 -14.52 3.33 19.37
CA PRO A 101 -15.92 3.15 19.00
C PRO A 101 -16.07 1.92 18.07
N VAL A 102 -17.08 1.10 18.34
CA VAL A 102 -17.33 -0.15 17.59
C VAL A 102 -17.64 0.11 16.12
N ASP A 103 -18.46 1.13 15.83
CA ASP A 103 -18.77 1.56 14.47
C ASP A 103 -17.54 2.04 13.71
N GLY A 104 -16.63 2.74 14.41
CA GLY A 104 -15.34 3.14 13.87
C GLY A 104 -14.42 1.95 13.58
N PHE A 105 -14.41 0.93 14.45
CA PHE A 105 -13.72 -0.33 14.21
C PHE A 105 -14.28 -1.02 12.95
N ASP A 106 -15.60 -1.16 12.84
CA ASP A 106 -16.25 -1.82 11.71
C ASP A 106 -15.96 -1.09 10.38
N ALA A 107 -16.01 0.24 10.40
CA ALA A 107 -15.66 1.07 9.24
C ALA A 107 -14.19 0.90 8.83
N ALA A 108 -13.27 0.86 9.78
CA ALA A 108 -11.85 0.63 9.52
C ALA A 108 -11.60 -0.78 8.94
N MET A 109 -12.19 -1.82 9.52
CA MET A 109 -12.08 -3.18 9.01
C MET A 109 -12.70 -3.33 7.62
N ALA A 110 -13.82 -2.65 7.36
CA ALA A 110 -14.42 -2.61 6.03
C ALA A 110 -13.47 -1.97 4.99
N LEU A 111 -12.84 -0.83 5.34
CA LEU A 111 -11.96 -0.13 4.42
C LEU A 111 -10.59 -0.82 4.26
N LEU A 112 -9.99 -1.31 5.35
CA LEU A 112 -8.60 -1.78 5.34
C LEU A 112 -8.46 -3.28 5.04
N VAL A 113 -9.47 -4.10 5.37
CA VAL A 113 -9.42 -5.55 5.22
C VAL A 113 -10.43 -6.05 4.19
N ARG A 114 -11.74 -5.75 4.38
CA ARG A 114 -12.77 -6.22 3.45
C ARG A 114 -12.55 -5.72 2.02
N SER A 115 -12.10 -4.49 1.83
CA SER A 115 -11.81 -3.95 0.49
C SER A 115 -10.73 -4.77 -0.23
N VAL A 116 -9.67 -5.17 0.48
CA VAL A 116 -8.58 -6.02 -0.06
C VAL A 116 -9.12 -7.41 -0.41
N MET A 117 -9.91 -8.00 0.48
CA MET A 117 -10.56 -9.30 0.23
C MET A 117 -11.46 -9.25 -1.00
N LEU A 118 -12.29 -8.20 -1.14
CA LEU A 118 -13.15 -8.02 -2.31
C LEU A 118 -12.33 -7.87 -3.60
N GLY A 119 -11.24 -7.11 -3.58
CA GLY A 119 -10.35 -7.00 -4.73
C GLY A 119 -9.80 -8.35 -5.17
N MET A 120 -9.27 -9.14 -4.24
CA MET A 120 -8.78 -10.48 -4.52
C MET A 120 -9.90 -11.42 -5.00
N LYS A 121 -11.07 -11.39 -4.35
CA LYS A 121 -12.26 -12.19 -4.73
C LYS A 121 -12.65 -11.99 -6.19
N HIS A 122 -12.66 -10.76 -6.66
CA HIS A 122 -13.09 -10.44 -8.02
C HIS A 122 -11.98 -10.57 -9.08
N ALA A 123 -10.71 -10.39 -8.71
CA ALA A 123 -9.58 -10.61 -9.61
C ALA A 123 -9.25 -12.09 -9.82
N ALA A 124 -9.36 -12.91 -8.76
CA ALA A 124 -8.95 -14.31 -8.77
C ALA A 124 -9.56 -15.13 -9.94
N PRO A 125 -10.87 -15.11 -10.22
CA PRO A 125 -11.43 -15.92 -11.30
C PRO A 125 -10.93 -15.49 -12.68
N ILE A 126 -10.60 -14.21 -12.88
CA ILE A 126 -10.04 -13.70 -14.14
C ILE A 126 -8.62 -14.23 -14.30
N MET A 127 -7.77 -14.02 -13.30
CA MET A 127 -6.37 -14.40 -13.33
C MET A 127 -6.17 -15.92 -13.34
N LYS A 128 -7.03 -16.69 -12.63
CA LYS A 128 -7.04 -18.17 -12.71
C LYS A 128 -7.28 -18.66 -14.15
N ARG A 129 -8.25 -18.09 -14.86
CA ARG A 129 -8.51 -18.44 -16.27
C ARG A 129 -7.35 -18.05 -17.19
N GLN A 130 -6.69 -16.94 -16.93
CA GLN A 130 -5.49 -16.50 -17.67
C GLN A 130 -4.26 -17.34 -17.35
N ARG A 131 -4.24 -18.08 -16.22
CA ARG A 131 -3.07 -18.74 -15.65
C ARG A 131 -1.87 -17.79 -15.48
N ALA A 132 -2.17 -16.55 -15.20
CA ALA A 132 -1.20 -15.48 -14.99
C ALA A 132 -1.85 -14.32 -14.22
N GLY A 133 -1.07 -13.68 -13.35
CA GLY A 133 -1.50 -12.48 -12.61
C GLY A 133 -0.57 -12.14 -11.46
N SER A 134 -0.62 -10.88 -11.05
CA SER A 134 0.07 -10.39 -9.85
C SER A 134 -0.88 -9.55 -9.02
N ILE A 135 -1.17 -10.00 -7.81
CA ILE A 135 -1.94 -9.24 -6.82
C ILE A 135 -0.96 -8.69 -5.79
N ILE A 136 -1.06 -7.40 -5.53
CA ILE A 136 -0.22 -6.70 -4.57
C ILE A 136 -1.13 -6.03 -3.55
N ASN A 137 -0.90 -6.29 -2.27
CA ASN A 137 -1.70 -5.72 -1.19
C ASN A 137 -0.86 -4.71 -0.40
N ASN A 138 -1.40 -3.52 -0.15
CA ASN A 138 -0.71 -2.51 0.64
C ASN A 138 -0.86 -2.79 2.14
N GLY A 139 0.21 -3.36 2.74
CA GLY A 139 0.38 -3.58 4.17
C GLY A 139 0.76 -2.31 4.93
N SER A 140 1.62 -2.47 5.93
CA SER A 140 2.27 -1.38 6.71
C SER A 140 3.29 -1.98 7.67
N VAL A 141 4.33 -1.25 8.04
CA VAL A 141 5.21 -1.59 9.18
C VAL A 141 4.43 -1.77 10.48
N ALA A 142 3.28 -1.12 10.63
CA ALA A 142 2.37 -1.29 11.76
C ALA A 142 1.75 -2.71 11.85
N ALA A 143 1.84 -3.52 10.80
CA ALA A 143 1.48 -4.93 10.83
C ALA A 143 2.48 -5.79 11.60
N HIS A 144 3.72 -5.33 11.75
CA HIS A 144 4.85 -6.06 12.32
C HIS A 144 5.17 -5.64 13.74
N LEU A 145 5.07 -4.34 14.04
CA LEU A 145 5.42 -3.78 15.33
C LEU A 145 4.35 -2.83 15.85
N ALA A 146 3.97 -2.99 17.11
CA ALA A 146 3.09 -2.08 17.80
C ALA A 146 3.75 -0.70 17.97
N GLY A 147 2.92 0.37 17.99
CA GLY A 147 3.41 1.74 18.14
C GLY A 147 3.83 2.44 16.83
N TYR A 148 3.78 1.76 15.69
CA TYR A 148 4.09 2.33 14.38
C TYR A 148 2.85 2.88 13.64
N SER A 149 1.78 3.10 14.37
CA SER A 149 0.57 3.79 13.90
C SER A 149 -0.07 4.55 15.06
N THR A 150 -0.80 5.61 14.76
CA THR A 150 -1.65 6.32 15.74
C THR A 150 -2.86 5.49 16.20
N SER A 151 -3.14 4.37 15.57
CA SER A 151 -4.28 3.50 15.83
C SER A 151 -3.86 2.03 15.96
N MET A 152 -4.20 1.39 17.08
CA MET A 152 -4.03 -0.05 17.26
C MET A 152 -4.91 -0.86 16.29
N ILE A 153 -6.08 -0.35 15.93
CA ILE A 153 -7.00 -0.97 14.97
C ILE A 153 -6.40 -0.99 13.57
N TYR A 154 -5.70 0.11 13.18
CA TYR A 154 -4.97 0.14 11.92
C TYR A 154 -3.89 -0.95 11.87
N GLY A 155 -3.09 -1.09 12.93
CA GLY A 155 -2.04 -2.13 13.00
C GLY A 155 -2.63 -3.53 12.87
N ALA A 156 -3.70 -3.83 13.63
CA ALA A 156 -4.40 -5.11 13.57
C ALA A 156 -4.97 -5.40 12.16
N ALA A 157 -5.59 -4.40 11.53
CA ALA A 157 -6.13 -4.53 10.17
C ALA A 157 -5.01 -4.81 9.15
N LYS A 158 -3.87 -4.13 9.26
CA LYS A 158 -2.73 -4.34 8.36
C LYS A 158 -2.06 -5.71 8.59
N ALA A 159 -2.00 -6.20 9.82
CA ALA A 159 -1.57 -7.56 10.12
C ALA A 159 -2.51 -8.61 9.47
N ALA A 160 -3.82 -8.37 9.52
CA ALA A 160 -4.79 -9.23 8.84
C ALA A 160 -4.56 -9.24 7.31
N VAL A 161 -4.27 -8.10 6.68
CA VAL A 161 -3.95 -8.02 5.24
C VAL A 161 -2.69 -8.82 4.89
N VAL A 162 -1.61 -8.66 5.67
CA VAL A 162 -0.35 -9.40 5.46
C VAL A 162 -0.57 -10.90 5.59
N HIS A 163 -1.34 -11.35 6.58
CA HIS A 163 -1.61 -12.78 6.74
C HIS A 163 -2.55 -13.31 5.64
N LEU A 164 -3.61 -12.57 5.30
CA LEU A 164 -4.53 -12.92 4.20
C LEU A 164 -3.80 -13.05 2.86
N THR A 165 -2.78 -12.20 2.61
CA THR A 165 -1.91 -12.30 1.44
C THR A 165 -1.25 -13.68 1.35
N ARG A 166 -0.70 -14.19 2.45
CA ARG A 166 -0.07 -15.52 2.51
C ARG A 166 -1.07 -16.64 2.22
N CYS A 167 -2.26 -16.58 2.84
CA CYS A 167 -3.30 -17.59 2.63
C CYS A 167 -3.73 -17.65 1.15
N VAL A 168 -4.00 -16.48 0.55
CA VAL A 168 -4.47 -16.41 -0.85
C VAL A 168 -3.35 -16.75 -1.83
N ALA A 169 -2.08 -16.46 -1.50
CA ALA A 169 -0.93 -16.84 -2.30
C ALA A 169 -0.79 -18.37 -2.47
N MET A 170 -1.11 -19.13 -1.43
CA MET A 170 -1.09 -20.61 -1.51
C MET A 170 -2.17 -21.13 -2.45
N GLU A 171 -3.37 -20.58 -2.40
CA GLU A 171 -4.47 -20.96 -3.29
C GLU A 171 -4.19 -20.57 -4.75
N LEU A 172 -3.85 -19.29 -4.98
CA LEU A 172 -3.74 -18.77 -6.33
C LEU A 172 -2.42 -19.18 -7.02
N GLY A 173 -1.39 -19.51 -6.26
CA GLY A 173 -0.10 -19.99 -6.76
C GLY A 173 -0.22 -21.24 -7.63
N GLU A 174 -1.14 -22.16 -7.33
CA GLU A 174 -1.46 -23.34 -8.13
C GLU A 174 -1.98 -23.00 -9.54
N HIS A 175 -2.41 -21.74 -9.74
CA HIS A 175 -2.88 -21.21 -11.01
C HIS A 175 -1.89 -20.22 -11.65
N SER A 176 -0.64 -20.18 -11.20
CA SER A 176 0.39 -19.23 -11.66
C SER A 176 0.03 -17.76 -11.42
N VAL A 177 -0.73 -17.49 -10.37
CA VAL A 177 -1.07 -16.12 -9.93
C VAL A 177 -0.34 -15.85 -8.61
N ARG A 178 0.47 -14.78 -8.60
CA ARG A 178 1.25 -14.39 -7.43
C ARG A 178 0.46 -13.41 -6.57
N VAL A 179 0.59 -13.54 -5.26
CA VAL A 179 -0.03 -12.63 -4.31
C VAL A 179 1.01 -12.23 -3.27
N ASN A 180 1.36 -10.95 -3.21
CA ASN A 180 2.35 -10.42 -2.28
C ASN A 180 1.81 -9.17 -1.59
N SER A 181 2.46 -8.74 -0.52
CA SER A 181 2.19 -7.45 0.11
C SER A 181 3.44 -6.56 0.13
N ILE A 182 3.21 -5.27 0.20
CA ILE A 182 4.23 -4.27 0.49
C ILE A 182 3.84 -3.62 1.81
N SER A 183 4.79 -3.54 2.75
CA SER A 183 4.60 -2.86 4.04
C SER A 183 5.43 -1.56 4.07
N PRO A 184 4.80 -0.41 3.75
CA PRO A 184 5.45 0.89 3.81
C PRO A 184 5.81 1.30 5.24
N GLY A 185 6.94 1.99 5.39
CA GLY A 185 7.30 2.74 6.60
C GLY A 185 6.73 4.16 6.58
N ALA A 186 7.53 5.11 7.06
CA ALA A 186 7.18 6.54 7.09
C ALA A 186 7.25 7.16 5.69
N ILE A 187 6.15 7.07 4.94
CA ILE A 187 6.01 7.64 3.60
C ILE A 187 5.28 8.99 3.68
N ALA A 188 5.90 10.04 3.14
CA ALA A 188 5.35 11.40 3.12
C ALA A 188 4.11 11.49 2.22
N THR A 189 2.94 11.26 2.82
CA THR A 189 1.61 11.35 2.21
C THR A 189 0.64 11.99 3.18
N GLY A 190 -0.54 12.38 2.70
CA GLY A 190 -1.59 12.95 3.55
C GLY A 190 -2.24 11.99 4.56
N ILE A 191 -1.85 10.71 4.60
CA ILE A 191 -2.54 9.72 5.46
C ILE A 191 -2.36 10.01 6.96
N LEU A 192 -1.15 10.43 7.38
CA LEU A 192 -0.92 10.78 8.79
C LEU A 192 -1.73 12.03 9.19
N ALA A 193 -1.74 13.06 8.35
CA ALA A 193 -2.51 14.26 8.60
C ALA A 193 -4.02 13.95 8.74
N LYS A 194 -4.55 13.07 7.89
CA LYS A 194 -5.94 12.57 8.01
C LYS A 194 -6.16 11.80 9.32
N ALA A 195 -5.20 10.98 9.73
CA ALA A 195 -5.27 10.24 11.00
C ALA A 195 -5.24 11.16 12.23
N LEU A 196 -4.62 12.33 12.11
CA LEU A 196 -4.60 13.38 13.13
C LEU A 196 -5.79 14.35 13.04
N GLY A 197 -6.79 14.07 12.19
CA GLY A 197 -8.03 14.84 12.09
C GLY A 197 -8.02 15.99 11.10
N MET A 198 -6.99 16.11 10.25
CA MET A 198 -6.96 17.14 9.21
C MET A 198 -7.98 16.80 8.10
N ASP A 199 -8.65 17.84 7.59
CA ASP A 199 -9.56 17.70 6.46
C ASP A 199 -8.88 17.03 5.26
N PRO A 200 -9.49 15.99 4.65
CA PRO A 200 -8.89 15.25 3.55
C PRO A 200 -8.48 16.10 2.34
N SER A 201 -9.18 17.21 2.08
CA SER A 201 -8.86 18.11 0.98
C SER A 201 -7.54 18.87 1.19
N ARG A 202 -7.15 19.10 2.44
CA ARG A 202 -5.91 19.80 2.83
C ARG A 202 -4.75 18.85 3.13
N ALA A 203 -5.07 17.63 3.58
CA ALA A 203 -4.11 16.67 4.09
C ALA A 203 -3.05 16.27 3.04
N ASP A 204 -3.42 16.18 1.78
CA ASP A 204 -2.49 15.80 0.72
C ASP A 204 -1.44 16.92 0.44
N GLY A 205 -1.75 18.17 0.78
CA GLY A 205 -0.84 19.33 0.62
C GLY A 205 0.29 19.41 1.66
N VAL A 206 0.22 18.65 2.77
CA VAL A 206 1.25 18.72 3.84
C VAL A 206 2.36 17.68 3.68
N ALA A 207 2.40 16.94 2.58
CA ALA A 207 3.39 15.89 2.36
C ALA A 207 4.84 16.41 2.44
N GLU A 208 5.13 17.62 1.93
CA GLU A 208 6.46 18.22 2.01
C GLU A 208 6.89 18.51 3.46
N GLN A 209 5.97 18.99 4.30
CA GLN A 209 6.24 19.24 5.70
C GLN A 209 6.56 17.95 6.46
N LEU A 210 5.89 16.85 6.10
CA LEU A 210 6.12 15.54 6.71
C LEU A 210 7.47 14.94 6.32
N LYS A 211 8.08 15.33 5.21
CA LYS A 211 9.41 14.84 4.82
C LYS A 211 10.47 15.14 5.88
N THR A 212 10.47 16.35 6.44
CA THR A 212 11.42 16.72 7.49
C THR A 212 11.20 15.87 8.76
N ALA A 213 9.95 15.74 9.18
CA ALA A 213 9.62 14.95 10.38
C ALA A 213 9.98 13.46 10.21
N PHE A 214 9.80 12.91 9.01
CA PHE A 214 10.05 11.50 8.75
C PHE A 214 11.52 11.18 8.44
N ALA A 215 12.36 12.16 8.14
CA ALA A 215 13.77 11.93 7.82
C ALA A 215 14.58 11.33 8.99
N ALA A 216 14.13 11.52 10.23
CA ALA A 216 14.82 11.05 11.44
C ALA A 216 14.30 9.73 12.03
N VAL A 217 13.24 9.12 11.44
CA VAL A 217 12.62 7.93 12.05
C VAL A 217 13.14 6.60 11.49
N GLN A 218 14.02 6.63 10.49
CA GLN A 218 14.69 5.45 9.92
C GLN A 218 16.17 5.71 9.65
N PRO A 219 17.02 4.65 9.54
CA PRO A 219 18.45 4.77 9.27
C PRO A 219 18.80 5.48 7.97
N ILE A 220 18.03 5.26 6.89
CA ILE A 220 18.19 6.03 5.66
C ILE A 220 17.69 7.47 5.91
N PRO A 221 18.57 8.50 5.88
CA PRO A 221 18.27 9.84 6.44
C PRO A 221 17.40 10.69 5.49
N ARG A 222 16.28 10.14 5.07
CA ARG A 222 15.21 10.83 4.32
C ARG A 222 13.86 10.19 4.61
N ALA A 223 12.81 10.91 4.44
CA ALA A 223 11.46 10.34 4.39
C ALA A 223 11.33 9.40 3.20
N GLY A 224 10.53 8.34 3.34
CA GLY A 224 10.01 7.64 2.18
C GLY A 224 9.08 8.54 1.37
N VAL A 225 9.04 8.34 0.07
CA VAL A 225 8.12 9.02 -0.85
C VAL A 225 7.23 8.02 -1.56
N PRO A 226 6.06 8.43 -2.10
CA PRO A 226 5.16 7.54 -2.82
C PRO A 226 5.84 6.69 -3.91
N ASP A 227 6.85 7.25 -4.58
CA ASP A 227 7.61 6.55 -5.62
C ASP A 227 8.43 5.36 -5.08
N ASP A 228 8.96 5.42 -3.85
CA ASP A 228 9.65 4.26 -3.24
C ASP A 228 8.76 3.02 -3.20
N ILE A 229 7.46 3.22 -2.96
CA ILE A 229 6.48 2.14 -2.93
C ILE A 229 6.04 1.75 -4.34
N ALA A 230 5.86 2.74 -5.22
CA ALA A 230 5.49 2.51 -6.62
C ALA A 230 6.53 1.67 -7.36
N GLN A 231 7.82 1.90 -7.14
CA GLN A 231 8.91 1.10 -7.70
C GLN A 231 8.86 -0.36 -7.26
N CYS A 232 8.64 -0.61 -5.97
CA CYS A 232 8.46 -1.96 -5.44
C CYS A 232 7.21 -2.63 -6.04
N ALA A 233 6.09 -1.91 -6.12
CA ALA A 233 4.86 -2.40 -6.73
C ALA A 233 5.06 -2.72 -8.22
N CYS A 234 5.80 -1.88 -8.96
CA CYS A 234 6.12 -2.09 -10.35
C CYS A 234 6.96 -3.37 -10.56
N TRP A 235 7.98 -3.59 -9.72
CA TRP A 235 8.76 -4.83 -9.75
C TRP A 235 7.90 -6.05 -9.46
N LEU A 236 7.05 -6.02 -8.42
CA LEU A 236 6.13 -7.12 -8.10
C LEU A 236 5.08 -7.36 -9.21
N ALA A 237 4.67 -6.32 -9.93
CA ALA A 237 3.75 -6.42 -11.05
C ALA A 237 4.40 -7.05 -12.30
N SER A 238 5.71 -6.94 -12.42
CA SER A 238 6.47 -7.35 -13.60
C SER A 238 6.81 -8.85 -13.60
N ASP A 239 7.31 -9.31 -14.75
CA ASP A 239 7.82 -10.68 -14.90
C ASP A 239 9.22 -10.87 -14.30
N ARG A 240 9.79 -9.83 -13.66
CA ARG A 240 11.08 -9.91 -12.94
C ARG A 240 10.93 -10.52 -11.54
N SER A 241 9.70 -10.71 -11.05
CA SER A 241 9.40 -11.27 -9.72
C SER A 241 8.59 -12.58 -9.80
N THR A 242 8.76 -13.37 -10.86
CA THR A 242 7.94 -14.57 -11.13
C THR A 242 8.04 -15.66 -10.08
N PHE A 243 9.09 -15.66 -9.24
CA PHE A 243 9.29 -16.65 -8.17
C PHE A 243 9.08 -16.06 -6.78
N VAL A 244 8.42 -14.88 -6.69
CA VAL A 244 8.07 -14.21 -5.41
C VAL A 244 6.59 -14.35 -5.20
N ASN A 245 6.19 -15.12 -4.17
CA ASN A 245 4.79 -15.39 -3.85
C ASN A 245 4.59 -15.57 -2.34
N GLY A 246 3.58 -14.95 -1.77
CA GLY A 246 3.26 -15.00 -0.34
C GLY A 246 4.14 -14.11 0.54
N GLU A 247 5.00 -13.28 -0.06
CA GLU A 247 5.93 -12.43 0.67
C GLU A 247 5.30 -11.08 1.06
N ASP A 248 5.80 -10.53 2.17
CA ASP A 248 5.58 -9.15 2.58
C ASP A 248 6.88 -8.37 2.51
N ILE A 249 6.97 -7.46 1.54
CA ILE A 249 8.17 -6.66 1.31
C ILE A 249 8.07 -5.36 2.11
N VAL A 250 8.90 -5.25 3.14
CA VAL A 250 8.99 -4.03 3.94
C VAL A 250 9.85 -3.00 3.21
N VAL A 251 9.24 -1.82 2.95
CA VAL A 251 9.89 -0.67 2.28
C VAL A 251 9.82 0.52 3.22
N ASP A 252 10.81 0.63 4.11
CA ASP A 252 10.76 1.52 5.27
C ASP A 252 12.08 2.23 5.61
N GLY A 253 13.11 2.13 4.77
CA GLY A 253 14.42 2.70 5.06
C GLY A 253 15.12 2.10 6.27
N GLY A 254 14.70 0.91 6.73
CA GLY A 254 15.23 0.21 7.91
C GLY A 254 14.53 0.56 9.22
N GLN A 255 13.41 1.27 9.18
CA GLN A 255 12.68 1.79 10.35
C GLN A 255 12.37 0.72 11.41
N ILE A 256 11.97 -0.49 11.00
CA ILE A 256 11.60 -1.57 11.93
C ILE A 256 12.62 -2.70 12.01
N ARG A 257 13.84 -2.52 11.49
CA ARG A 257 14.84 -3.61 11.44
C ARG A 257 15.78 -3.65 12.63
N GLY A 258 15.71 -2.70 13.55
CA GLY A 258 16.56 -2.66 14.73
C GLY A 258 16.70 -1.26 15.33
N ARG A 259 17.73 -1.10 16.16
CA ARG A 259 18.08 0.18 16.75
C ARG A 259 19.09 0.91 15.86
N PHE A 260 19.04 2.22 15.85
CA PHE A 260 20.06 3.04 15.19
C PHE A 260 21.44 2.70 15.76
N TYR A 261 22.42 2.48 14.89
CA TYR A 261 23.76 2.05 15.27
C TYR A 261 24.47 3.03 16.20
N SER A 262 24.51 4.32 15.85
CA SER A 262 25.25 5.31 16.65
C SER A 262 24.72 5.51 18.07
N PRO A 263 23.40 5.69 18.30
CA PRO A 263 22.83 5.71 19.65
C PRO A 263 23.06 4.40 20.43
N HIS A 264 22.97 3.25 19.74
CA HIS A 264 23.23 1.97 20.38
C HIS A 264 24.69 1.86 20.83
N GLN A 265 25.67 2.23 19.99
CA GLN A 265 27.08 2.26 20.37
C GLN A 265 27.38 3.27 21.50
N ALA A 266 26.70 4.41 21.53
CA ALA A 266 26.81 5.35 22.63
C ALA A 266 26.35 4.71 23.97
N SER A 267 25.21 4.01 23.94
CA SER A 267 24.71 3.28 25.10
C SER A 267 25.67 2.17 25.57
N VAL A 268 26.28 1.43 24.63
CA VAL A 268 27.30 0.41 24.93
C VAL A 268 28.52 1.03 25.60
N ARG A 269 29.04 2.16 25.07
CA ARG A 269 30.17 2.87 25.70
C ARG A 269 29.84 3.35 27.11
N GLN A 270 28.65 3.92 27.30
CA GLN A 270 28.20 4.34 28.65
C GLN A 270 28.14 3.17 29.62
N THR A 271 27.62 2.01 29.19
CA THR A 271 27.57 0.82 30.01
C THR A 271 28.98 0.32 30.39
N LYS A 272 29.91 0.31 29.41
CA LYS A 272 31.32 -0.05 29.67
C LYS A 272 31.94 0.86 30.71
N SER A 273 31.75 2.18 30.58
CA SER A 273 32.24 3.16 31.55
C SER A 273 31.69 2.90 32.97
N MET A 274 30.38 2.66 33.07
CA MET A 274 29.75 2.31 34.38
C MET A 274 30.33 1.03 35.03
N LEU A 275 30.81 0.09 34.22
CA LEU A 275 31.38 -1.17 34.66
C LEU A 275 32.91 -1.13 34.84
N GLY A 276 33.55 0.03 34.61
CA GLY A 276 34.99 0.17 34.63
C GLY A 276 35.73 -0.60 33.52
N LEU A 277 35.05 -0.90 32.41
CA LEU A 277 35.57 -1.66 31.26
C LEU A 277 36.04 -0.75 30.15
N GLU A 278 36.60 0.40 30.47
CA GLU A 278 37.18 1.32 29.48
C GLU A 278 38.49 0.73 28.94
N GLY A 279 38.52 0.38 27.67
CA GLY A 279 39.64 -0.07 26.90
C GLY A 279 39.50 0.35 25.45
#